data_923eba448f41a318b28e4d7033b8c816
#
_entry.id   923eba448f41a318b28e4d7033b8c816
#
_cell.length_a   1.000
_cell.length_b   1.000
_cell.length_c   1.000
_cell.angle_alpha   90.00
_cell.angle_beta   90.00
_cell.angle_gamma   90.00
#
_symmetry.space_group_name_H-M   'P 1'
#
loop_
_entity.id
_entity.type
_entity.pdbx_description
1 polymer ?
#
loop_
_entity_poly.entity_id
_entity_poly.type
_entity_poly.pdbx_seq_one_letter_code
_entity_poly.pdbx_strand_id
1 'polypeptide(L)'
;MRRVRRQPRSVSVSGVTALCAVNDNPAIPTISTPQIVLPNDGDEYSSLVARAVAEDRTLDFHALRLAWLTSKAHQGIGMDETALESDLFDAARSGDDGRVRAAAVKVLSADYINMFAHAVLRQACTKLHDDSCAEQHHFVEFGLLTSITASGDGKTCKTGWEVVAVREEYFIVHMLGSTPANQALINGADGACDMLNVMGPDGKPQAYYFRIDAVLKDEMDMLKH
;
A
#
# COMPACT_ATOMS: atom_id res chain seq x y z
N MET A 1 42.21 60.23 -51.61
CA MET A 1 41.21 59.28 -51.13
C MET A 1 40.49 59.88 -49.91
N ARG A 2 39.24 60.33 -50.06
CA ARG A 2 38.48 61.06 -49.04
C ARG A 2 37.46 60.08 -48.40
N ARG A 3 37.53 59.84 -47.06
CA ARG A 3 36.53 59.16 -46.31
C ARG A 3 35.35 60.09 -46.04
N VAL A 4 34.15 59.69 -46.47
CA VAL A 4 32.90 60.34 -46.13
C VAL A 4 32.31 59.64 -44.88
N ARG A 5 32.23 60.39 -43.78
CA ARG A 5 31.48 59.97 -42.59
C ARG A 5 29.97 60.23 -42.82
N ARG A 6 29.16 59.23 -42.75
CA ARG A 6 27.69 59.40 -42.63
C ARG A 6 27.28 59.29 -41.17
N GLN A 7 26.60 60.31 -40.71
CA GLN A 7 25.90 60.29 -39.36
C GLN A 7 24.64 59.48 -39.45
N PRO A 8 24.27 58.75 -38.34
CA PRO A 8 22.99 58.11 -38.27
C PRO A 8 21.88 59.08 -37.81
N ARG A 9 20.77 59.04 -38.54
CA ARG A 9 19.53 59.77 -38.19
C ARG A 9 18.85 59.10 -36.98
N SER A 10 18.51 59.90 -35.97
CA SER A 10 17.65 59.56 -34.88
C SER A 10 16.21 59.40 -35.37
N VAL A 11 15.64 58.21 -35.18
CA VAL A 11 14.19 57.97 -35.35
C VAL A 11 13.55 57.95 -33.96
N SER A 12 12.73 58.96 -33.74
CA SER A 12 11.86 59.03 -32.55
C SER A 12 10.71 58.03 -32.73
N VAL A 13 10.60 57.03 -31.84
CA VAL A 13 9.43 56.12 -31.79
C VAL A 13 8.55 56.57 -30.65
N SER A 14 7.40 57.12 -31.03
CA SER A 14 6.31 57.48 -30.11
C SER A 14 5.70 56.25 -29.44
N GLY A 15 5.31 56.42 -28.18
CA GLY A 15 4.86 55.39 -27.28
C GLY A 15 3.70 54.53 -27.79
N VAL A 16 3.87 53.25 -27.61
CA VAL A 16 2.76 52.27 -27.58
C VAL A 16 2.65 51.81 -26.15
N THR A 17 1.63 52.27 -25.47
CA THR A 17 1.20 51.80 -24.16
C THR A 17 0.63 50.37 -24.34
N ALA A 18 1.45 49.36 -24.08
CA ALA A 18 0.97 47.98 -24.01
C ALA A 18 0.10 47.82 -22.73
N LEU A 19 -1.21 47.73 -22.93
CA LEU A 19 -2.09 47.19 -21.87
C LEU A 19 -1.66 45.73 -21.61
N CYS A 20 -1.08 45.48 -20.44
CA CYS A 20 -0.97 44.14 -19.91
C CYS A 20 -2.40 43.63 -19.63
N ALA A 21 -2.91 42.75 -20.49
CA ALA A 21 -4.08 41.96 -20.19
C ALA A 21 -3.72 41.07 -19.01
N VAL A 22 -4.37 41.31 -17.88
CA VAL A 22 -4.36 40.39 -16.74
C VAL A 22 -5.08 39.15 -17.23
N ASN A 23 -4.32 38.05 -17.46
CA ASN A 23 -4.89 36.74 -17.71
C ASN A 23 -5.48 36.25 -16.37
N ASP A 24 -6.75 36.51 -16.15
CA ASP A 24 -7.57 35.82 -15.15
C ASP A 24 -7.76 34.37 -15.65
N ASN A 25 -6.70 33.59 -15.52
CA ASN A 25 -6.83 32.15 -15.65
C ASN A 25 -7.50 31.65 -14.36
N PRO A 26 -8.74 31.12 -14.41
CA PRO A 26 -9.38 30.59 -13.22
C PRO A 26 -8.43 29.53 -12.63
N ALA A 27 -8.05 29.73 -11.38
CA ALA A 27 -7.24 28.77 -10.65
C ALA A 27 -7.91 27.39 -10.80
N ILE A 28 -7.21 26.46 -11.47
CA ILE A 28 -7.63 25.06 -11.54
C ILE A 28 -7.79 24.63 -10.09
N PRO A 29 -8.99 24.15 -9.67
CA PRO A 29 -9.17 23.69 -8.30
C PRO A 29 -8.13 22.62 -8.04
N THR A 30 -7.21 22.88 -7.14
CA THR A 30 -6.28 21.87 -6.61
C THR A 30 -7.15 20.85 -5.89
N ILE A 31 -7.46 19.75 -6.57
CA ILE A 31 -8.09 18.59 -5.94
C ILE A 31 -7.07 18.12 -4.90
N SER A 32 -7.39 18.36 -3.63
CA SER A 32 -6.56 17.87 -2.52
C SER A 32 -6.35 16.38 -2.71
N THR A 33 -5.10 15.96 -2.84
CA THR A 33 -4.75 14.55 -2.92
C THR A 33 -5.24 13.86 -1.65
N PRO A 34 -6.01 12.77 -1.73
CA PRO A 34 -6.47 12.06 -0.56
C PRO A 34 -5.26 11.59 0.25
N GLN A 35 -5.29 11.78 1.56
CA GLN A 35 -4.24 11.38 2.48
C GLN A 35 -4.72 10.25 3.37
N ILE A 36 -3.81 9.33 3.73
CA ILE A 36 -4.07 8.26 4.67
C ILE A 36 -4.31 8.89 6.06
N VAL A 37 -5.43 8.54 6.67
CA VAL A 37 -5.73 8.89 8.06
C VAL A 37 -5.05 7.83 8.94
N LEU A 38 -3.99 8.22 9.64
CA LEU A 38 -3.24 7.28 10.46
C LEU A 38 -3.97 6.97 11.78
N PRO A 39 -3.86 5.74 12.30
CA PRO A 39 -4.39 5.41 13.61
C PRO A 39 -3.70 6.25 14.68
N ASN A 40 -4.48 6.75 15.63
CA ASN A 40 -4.00 7.63 16.70
C ASN A 40 -4.66 7.24 18.04
N ASP A 41 -4.70 5.96 18.33
CA ASP A 41 -5.36 5.40 19.51
C ASP A 41 -4.48 5.33 20.74
N GLY A 42 -3.19 5.73 20.60
CA GLY A 42 -2.19 5.69 21.65
C GLY A 42 -1.74 4.27 21.99
N ASP A 43 -2.04 3.30 21.15
CA ASP A 43 -1.61 1.90 21.27
C ASP A 43 -0.25 1.66 20.57
N GLU A 44 0.27 0.45 20.75
CA GLU A 44 1.54 0.04 20.13
C GLU A 44 1.46 0.08 18.60
N TYR A 45 0.35 -0.36 18.02
CA TYR A 45 0.15 -0.35 16.58
C TYR A 45 0.25 1.06 16.00
N SER A 46 -0.44 2.03 16.58
CA SER A 46 -0.36 3.44 16.15
C SER A 46 1.06 3.98 16.18
N SER A 47 1.83 3.62 17.22
CA SER A 47 3.25 4.00 17.32
C SER A 47 4.12 3.39 16.24
N LEU A 48 3.91 2.09 15.93
CA LEU A 48 4.66 1.38 14.89
C LEU A 48 4.28 1.86 13.49
N VAL A 49 2.99 2.19 13.25
CA VAL A 49 2.55 2.81 12.00
C VAL A 49 3.23 4.17 11.79
N ALA A 50 3.32 5.00 12.82
CA ALA A 50 4.01 6.28 12.72
C ALA A 50 5.49 6.13 12.33
N ARG A 51 6.17 5.08 12.85
CA ARG A 51 7.55 4.74 12.44
C ARG A 51 7.63 4.24 10.99
N ALA A 52 6.64 3.46 10.54
CA ALA A 52 6.57 3.02 9.14
C ALA A 52 6.40 4.20 8.18
N VAL A 53 5.54 5.17 8.52
CA VAL A 53 5.35 6.42 7.76
C VAL A 53 6.62 7.27 7.74
N ALA A 54 7.39 7.27 8.82
CA ALA A 54 8.68 7.96 8.91
C ALA A 54 9.83 7.20 8.22
N GLU A 55 9.55 6.07 7.57
CA GLU A 55 10.53 5.18 6.91
C GLU A 55 11.68 4.77 7.86
N ASP A 56 11.35 4.54 9.12
CA ASP A 56 12.34 4.08 10.11
C ASP A 56 12.86 2.69 9.74
N ARG A 57 14.09 2.64 9.24
CA ARG A 57 14.73 1.41 8.76
C ARG A 57 15.05 0.40 9.88
N THR A 58 14.85 0.78 11.13
CA THR A 58 14.98 -0.10 12.29
C THR A 58 13.63 -0.66 12.75
N LEU A 59 12.54 -0.38 12.01
CA LEU A 59 11.21 -0.86 12.32
C LEU A 59 11.16 -2.39 12.20
N ASP A 60 10.65 -3.02 13.25
CA ASP A 60 10.28 -4.43 13.23
C ASP A 60 8.88 -4.58 12.62
N PHE A 61 8.82 -4.99 11.35
CA PHE A 61 7.56 -5.21 10.64
C PHE A 61 6.79 -6.45 11.14
N HIS A 62 7.47 -7.41 11.77
CA HIS A 62 6.79 -8.53 12.42
C HIS A 62 6.03 -8.02 13.65
N ALA A 63 6.67 -7.20 14.49
CA ALA A 63 5.98 -6.57 15.62
C ALA A 63 4.82 -5.67 15.16
N LEU A 64 4.97 -4.92 14.07
CA LEU A 64 3.88 -4.10 13.50
C LEU A 64 2.66 -4.96 13.11
N ARG A 65 2.88 -6.11 12.47
CA ARG A 65 1.80 -7.02 12.07
C ARG A 65 1.10 -7.64 13.29
N LEU A 66 1.86 -8.10 14.28
CA LEU A 66 1.28 -8.65 15.52
C LEU A 66 0.52 -7.59 16.32
N ALA A 67 1.03 -6.36 16.42
CA ALA A 67 0.36 -5.28 17.12
C ALA A 67 -0.97 -4.89 16.47
N TRP A 68 -1.13 -5.11 15.15
CA TRP A 68 -2.40 -4.88 14.46
C TRP A 68 -3.53 -5.76 15.01
N LEU A 69 -3.29 -7.05 15.30
CA LEU A 69 -4.31 -7.98 15.82
C LEU A 69 -5.00 -7.43 17.08
N THR A 70 -4.23 -6.87 18.01
CA THR A 70 -4.75 -6.37 19.29
C THR A 70 -5.12 -4.90 19.27
N SER A 71 -5.02 -4.24 18.12
CA SER A 71 -5.25 -2.81 17.99
C SER A 71 -6.73 -2.45 17.97
N LYS A 72 -7.05 -1.24 18.38
CA LYS A 72 -8.40 -0.68 18.22
C LYS A 72 -8.78 -0.54 16.75
N ALA A 73 -7.81 -0.30 15.86
CA ALA A 73 -8.04 -0.25 14.43
C ALA A 73 -8.61 -1.58 13.93
N HIS A 74 -7.99 -2.71 14.26
CA HIS A 74 -8.48 -4.04 13.91
C HIS A 74 -9.89 -4.32 14.49
N GLN A 75 -10.11 -4.03 15.77
CA GLN A 75 -11.40 -4.24 16.43
C GLN A 75 -12.52 -3.35 15.85
N GLY A 76 -12.19 -2.20 15.26
CA GLY A 76 -13.14 -1.25 14.68
C GLY A 76 -13.49 -1.48 13.22
N ILE A 77 -12.70 -2.28 12.46
CA ILE A 77 -12.89 -2.44 11.01
C ILE A 77 -14.20 -3.16 10.66
N GLY A 78 -14.52 -4.25 11.32
CA GLY A 78 -15.77 -4.98 11.12
C GLY A 78 -16.08 -5.31 9.66
N MET A 79 -17.38 -5.21 9.29
CA MET A 79 -17.85 -5.52 7.92
C MET A 79 -17.43 -4.51 6.83
N ASP A 80 -16.94 -3.34 7.21
CA ASP A 80 -16.54 -2.29 6.26
C ASP A 80 -15.24 -2.66 5.51
N GLU A 81 -14.39 -3.51 6.07
CA GLU A 81 -13.15 -3.96 5.43
C GLU A 81 -13.41 -4.63 4.07
N THR A 82 -14.35 -5.58 4.02
CA THR A 82 -14.69 -6.29 2.78
C THR A 82 -15.17 -5.34 1.68
N ALA A 83 -15.94 -4.33 2.04
CA ALA A 83 -16.42 -3.32 1.09
C ALA A 83 -15.27 -2.45 0.57
N LEU A 84 -14.35 -2.02 1.45
CA LEU A 84 -13.18 -1.23 1.08
C LEU A 84 -12.23 -2.00 0.15
N GLU A 85 -11.99 -3.27 0.46
CA GLU A 85 -11.16 -4.14 -0.39
C GLU A 85 -11.82 -4.39 -1.77
N SER A 86 -13.13 -4.62 -1.81
CA SER A 86 -13.88 -4.77 -3.06
C SER A 86 -13.75 -3.52 -3.94
N ASP A 87 -13.93 -2.33 -3.35
CA ASP A 87 -13.76 -1.05 -4.06
C ASP A 87 -12.33 -0.89 -4.60
N LEU A 88 -11.33 -1.33 -3.84
CA LEU A 88 -9.92 -1.28 -4.26
C LEU A 88 -9.64 -2.24 -5.42
N PHE A 89 -10.17 -3.47 -5.38
CA PHE A 89 -10.06 -4.41 -6.49
C PHE A 89 -10.71 -3.88 -7.77
N ASP A 90 -11.89 -3.25 -7.64
CA ASP A 90 -12.59 -2.64 -8.77
C ASP A 90 -11.82 -1.43 -9.34
N ALA A 91 -11.24 -0.63 -8.48
CA ALA A 91 -10.37 0.47 -8.89
C ALA A 91 -9.13 -0.04 -9.62
N ALA A 92 -8.44 -1.05 -9.09
CA ALA A 92 -7.26 -1.64 -9.71
C ALA A 92 -7.56 -2.21 -11.12
N ARG A 93 -8.74 -2.83 -11.30
CA ARG A 93 -9.18 -3.33 -12.61
C ARG A 93 -9.57 -2.23 -13.60
N SER A 94 -9.96 -1.05 -13.12
CA SER A 94 -10.40 0.05 -13.99
C SER A 94 -9.27 0.67 -14.82
N GLY A 95 -8.03 0.56 -14.37
CA GLY A 95 -6.86 1.23 -14.97
C GLY A 95 -6.81 2.74 -14.69
N ASP A 96 -7.68 3.27 -13.84
CA ASP A 96 -7.69 4.68 -13.42
C ASP A 96 -6.81 4.84 -12.16
N ASP A 97 -5.59 5.34 -12.34
CA ASP A 97 -4.60 5.47 -11.27
C ASP A 97 -5.05 6.47 -10.18
N GLY A 98 -5.85 7.48 -10.51
CA GLY A 98 -6.45 8.40 -9.54
C GLY A 98 -7.49 7.70 -8.66
N ARG A 99 -8.34 6.86 -9.25
CA ARG A 99 -9.30 6.03 -8.53
C ARG A 99 -8.61 4.98 -7.66
N VAL A 100 -7.55 4.34 -8.17
CA VAL A 100 -6.73 3.40 -7.39
C VAL A 100 -6.15 4.08 -6.16
N ARG A 101 -5.54 5.27 -6.34
CA ARG A 101 -4.99 6.06 -5.23
C ARG A 101 -6.06 6.36 -4.17
N ALA A 102 -7.23 6.82 -4.59
CA ALA A 102 -8.31 7.17 -3.66
C ALA A 102 -8.84 5.96 -2.89
N ALA A 103 -8.99 4.80 -3.54
CA ALA A 103 -9.44 3.56 -2.90
C ALA A 103 -8.39 2.99 -1.96
N ALA A 104 -7.11 2.93 -2.37
CA ALA A 104 -6.01 2.44 -1.55
C ALA A 104 -5.82 3.27 -0.27
N VAL A 105 -5.94 4.60 -0.36
CA VAL A 105 -5.88 5.48 0.81
C VAL A 105 -6.96 5.14 1.83
N LYS A 106 -8.19 4.81 1.39
CA LYS A 106 -9.26 4.40 2.30
C LYS A 106 -8.93 3.09 3.00
N VAL A 107 -8.47 2.08 2.26
CA VAL A 107 -8.04 0.80 2.84
C VAL A 107 -6.93 1.02 3.86
N LEU A 108 -5.87 1.76 3.49
CA LEU A 108 -4.72 2.01 4.37
C LEU A 108 -5.06 2.89 5.58
N SER A 109 -6.14 3.66 5.53
CA SER A 109 -6.63 4.40 6.70
C SER A 109 -7.36 3.50 7.70
N ALA A 110 -7.91 2.38 7.25
CA ALA A 110 -8.54 1.37 8.10
C ALA A 110 -7.54 0.29 8.53
N ASP A 111 -6.71 -0.17 7.61
CA ASP A 111 -5.73 -1.23 7.77
C ASP A 111 -4.39 -0.87 7.10
N TYR A 112 -3.46 -0.32 7.90
CA TYR A 112 -2.17 0.13 7.37
C TYR A 112 -1.22 -1.02 6.99
N ILE A 113 -1.49 -2.26 7.41
CA ILE A 113 -0.67 -3.43 7.02
C ILE A 113 -1.20 -4.17 5.79
N ASN A 114 -2.17 -3.61 5.08
CA ASN A 114 -2.71 -4.22 3.86
C ASN A 114 -1.70 -4.12 2.71
N MET A 115 -0.95 -5.21 2.47
CA MET A 115 0.11 -5.27 1.44
C MET A 115 -0.41 -5.01 0.03
N PHE A 116 -1.62 -5.50 -0.31
CA PHE A 116 -2.19 -5.27 -1.63
C PHE A 116 -2.46 -3.78 -1.87
N ALA A 117 -3.00 -3.08 -0.86
CA ALA A 117 -3.24 -1.64 -0.95
C ALA A 117 -1.91 -0.86 -1.13
N HIS A 118 -0.85 -1.23 -0.39
CA HIS A 118 0.47 -0.63 -0.61
C HIS A 118 1.01 -0.92 -2.01
N ALA A 119 0.90 -2.15 -2.51
CA ALA A 119 1.39 -2.54 -3.83
C ALA A 119 0.72 -1.76 -4.97
N VAL A 120 -0.61 -1.67 -4.96
CA VAL A 120 -1.34 -0.95 -6.02
C VAL A 120 -1.17 0.57 -5.91
N LEU A 121 -1.08 1.11 -4.68
CA LEU A 121 -0.82 2.53 -4.47
C LEU A 121 0.58 2.92 -4.96
N ARG A 122 1.60 2.11 -4.65
CA ARG A 122 2.95 2.29 -5.19
C ARG A 122 2.95 2.34 -6.72
N GLN A 123 2.24 1.40 -7.37
CA GLN A 123 2.13 1.38 -8.83
C GLN A 123 1.44 2.62 -9.38
N ALA A 124 0.32 3.04 -8.77
CA ALA A 124 -0.39 4.26 -9.16
C ALA A 124 0.50 5.50 -8.98
N CYS A 125 1.21 5.63 -7.86
CA CYS A 125 2.14 6.73 -7.61
C CYS A 125 3.27 6.77 -8.66
N THR A 126 3.85 5.62 -9.02
CA THR A 126 4.87 5.53 -10.08
C THR A 126 4.34 6.05 -11.43
N LYS A 127 3.13 5.66 -11.82
CA LYS A 127 2.51 6.12 -13.07
C LYS A 127 2.14 7.61 -13.04
N LEU A 128 1.81 8.12 -11.86
CA LEU A 128 1.51 9.53 -11.63
C LEU A 128 2.77 10.40 -11.41
N HIS A 129 3.97 9.80 -11.52
CA HIS A 129 5.26 10.46 -11.29
C HIS A 129 5.41 11.07 -9.87
N ASP A 130 4.81 10.42 -8.87
CA ASP A 130 4.93 10.76 -7.45
C ASP A 130 5.94 9.78 -6.80
N ASP A 131 7.22 10.03 -7.04
CA ASP A 131 8.31 9.13 -6.64
C ASP A 131 8.38 8.96 -5.11
N SER A 132 8.13 10.03 -4.34
CA SER A 132 8.12 9.96 -2.87
C SER A 132 7.03 9.01 -2.34
N CYS A 133 5.82 9.11 -2.90
CA CYS A 133 4.74 8.18 -2.59
C CYS A 133 5.12 6.74 -2.97
N ALA A 134 5.70 6.54 -4.15
CA ALA A 134 6.09 5.21 -4.61
C ALA A 134 7.17 4.58 -3.71
N GLU A 135 8.18 5.34 -3.29
CA GLU A 135 9.25 4.89 -2.40
C GLU A 135 8.73 4.53 -1.01
N GLN A 136 7.88 5.38 -0.41
CA GLN A 136 7.28 5.12 0.90
C GLN A 136 6.46 3.82 0.89
N HIS A 137 5.59 3.63 -0.10
CA HIS A 137 4.77 2.43 -0.15
C HIS A 137 5.57 1.18 -0.52
N HIS A 138 6.65 1.33 -1.29
CA HIS A 138 7.60 0.23 -1.51
C HIS A 138 8.29 -0.19 -0.21
N PHE A 139 8.74 0.76 0.61
CA PHE A 139 9.38 0.47 1.90
C PHE A 139 8.47 -0.36 2.80
N VAL A 140 7.18 0.04 2.91
CA VAL A 140 6.23 -0.68 3.77
C VAL A 140 5.86 -2.04 3.19
N GLU A 141 5.49 -2.11 1.90
CA GLU A 141 5.16 -3.37 1.21
C GLU A 141 6.29 -4.40 1.37
N PHE A 142 7.53 -3.98 1.10
CA PHE A 142 8.70 -4.85 1.18
C PHE A 142 9.01 -5.28 2.61
N GLY A 143 8.84 -4.40 3.59
CA GLY A 143 9.02 -4.70 5.00
C GLY A 143 8.03 -5.75 5.50
N LEU A 144 6.74 -5.58 5.19
CA LEU A 144 5.68 -6.53 5.53
C LEU A 144 5.93 -7.89 4.87
N LEU A 145 6.19 -7.91 3.56
CA LEU A 145 6.48 -9.13 2.81
C LEU A 145 7.69 -9.88 3.38
N THR A 146 8.79 -9.15 3.67
CA THR A 146 10.01 -9.73 4.23
C THR A 146 9.75 -10.32 5.61
N SER A 147 8.95 -9.67 6.45
CA SER A 147 8.60 -10.17 7.79
C SER A 147 7.85 -11.50 7.74
N ILE A 148 6.99 -11.70 6.73
CA ILE A 148 6.29 -12.97 6.51
C ILE A 148 7.27 -14.01 6.00
N THR A 149 7.98 -13.73 4.93
CA THR A 149 8.85 -14.73 4.26
C THR A 149 10.04 -15.14 5.11
N ALA A 150 10.49 -14.31 6.04
CA ALA A 150 11.52 -14.66 7.02
C ALA A 150 11.01 -15.58 8.15
N SER A 151 9.69 -15.71 8.35
CA SER A 151 9.12 -16.52 9.44
C SER A 151 9.08 -18.01 9.17
N GLY A 152 9.29 -18.45 7.90
CA GLY A 152 9.22 -19.86 7.52
C GLY A 152 9.58 -20.08 6.05
N ASP A 153 9.35 -21.31 5.57
CA ASP A 153 9.58 -21.71 4.17
C ASP A 153 8.28 -22.11 3.42
N GLY A 154 7.13 -22.06 4.12
CA GLY A 154 5.82 -22.36 3.56
C GLY A 154 5.58 -23.80 3.14
N LYS A 155 6.45 -24.78 3.51
CA LYS A 155 6.38 -26.16 2.99
C LYS A 155 5.61 -27.14 3.87
N THR A 156 5.50 -26.86 5.14
CA THR A 156 4.78 -27.71 6.13
C THR A 156 4.09 -26.81 7.15
N CYS A 157 3.11 -27.31 7.90
CA CYS A 157 2.52 -26.57 9.02
C CYS A 157 3.59 -26.05 9.98
N LYS A 158 4.58 -26.85 10.31
CA LYS A 158 5.64 -26.49 11.25
C LYS A 158 6.53 -25.35 10.75
N THR A 159 6.79 -25.31 9.45
CA THR A 159 7.67 -24.34 8.80
C THR A 159 6.89 -23.36 7.92
N GLY A 160 5.56 -23.31 8.08
CA GLY A 160 4.68 -22.38 7.38
C GLY A 160 5.02 -20.93 7.67
N TRP A 161 4.68 -20.05 6.75
CA TRP A 161 4.79 -18.61 6.97
C TRP A 161 3.78 -18.16 8.01
N GLU A 162 4.22 -17.34 8.94
CA GLU A 162 3.34 -16.77 9.96
C GLU A 162 2.55 -15.59 9.38
N VAL A 163 1.23 -15.67 9.47
CA VAL A 163 0.31 -14.65 8.98
C VAL A 163 -0.60 -14.14 10.09
N VAL A 164 -1.07 -12.91 9.95
CA VAL A 164 -2.02 -12.28 10.88
C VAL A 164 -3.39 -12.05 10.24
N ALA A 165 -3.53 -12.34 8.94
CA ALA A 165 -4.79 -12.26 8.21
C ALA A 165 -4.75 -13.14 6.96
N VAL A 166 -5.91 -13.68 6.56
CA VAL A 166 -6.07 -14.52 5.37
C VAL A 166 -5.62 -13.78 4.08
N ARG A 167 -5.81 -12.47 4.01
CA ARG A 167 -5.36 -11.66 2.86
C ARG A 167 -3.84 -11.70 2.64
N GLU A 168 -3.04 -11.92 3.69
CA GLU A 168 -1.58 -12.07 3.57
C GLU A 168 -1.23 -13.37 2.86
N GLU A 169 -1.95 -14.46 3.11
CA GLU A 169 -1.78 -15.75 2.44
C GLU A 169 -1.98 -15.61 0.93
N TYR A 170 -3.10 -15.02 0.53
CA TYR A 170 -3.43 -14.82 -0.88
C TYR A 170 -2.46 -13.85 -1.56
N PHE A 171 -1.98 -12.84 -0.84
CA PHE A 171 -0.96 -11.92 -1.36
C PHE A 171 0.35 -12.67 -1.64
N ILE A 172 0.84 -13.50 -0.72
CA ILE A 172 2.03 -14.35 -0.90
C ILE A 172 1.86 -15.28 -2.10
N VAL A 173 0.75 -16.00 -2.16
CA VAL A 173 0.44 -16.92 -3.27
C VAL A 173 0.48 -16.21 -4.62
N HIS A 174 -0.10 -15.01 -4.70
CA HIS A 174 -0.08 -14.18 -5.89
C HIS A 174 1.36 -13.73 -6.26
N MET A 175 2.14 -13.29 -5.27
CA MET A 175 3.54 -12.88 -5.48
C MET A 175 4.43 -14.03 -5.99
N LEU A 176 4.09 -15.28 -5.62
CA LEU A 176 4.74 -16.48 -6.14
C LEU A 176 4.25 -16.88 -7.54
N GLY A 177 3.37 -16.09 -8.16
CA GLY A 177 2.80 -16.37 -9.48
C GLY A 177 1.88 -17.58 -9.50
N SER A 178 1.34 -17.96 -8.36
CA SER A 178 0.47 -19.13 -8.20
C SER A 178 -1.00 -18.72 -8.16
N THR A 179 -1.88 -19.65 -8.57
CA THR A 179 -3.34 -19.44 -8.53
C THR A 179 -3.94 -20.34 -7.45
N PRO A 180 -4.67 -19.78 -6.45
CA PRO A 180 -5.34 -20.56 -5.43
C PRO A 180 -6.40 -21.50 -6.03
N ALA A 181 -6.48 -22.74 -5.55
CA ALA A 181 -7.49 -23.71 -5.93
C ALA A 181 -8.46 -24.03 -4.78
N ASN A 182 -7.93 -24.33 -3.60
CA ASN A 182 -8.70 -24.51 -2.38
C ASN A 182 -7.86 -24.27 -1.13
N GLN A 183 -8.53 -24.03 0.00
CA GLN A 183 -7.93 -23.82 1.31
C GLN A 183 -8.48 -24.86 2.28
N ALA A 184 -7.64 -25.33 3.20
CA ALA A 184 -8.02 -26.25 4.27
C ALA A 184 -7.31 -25.87 5.57
N LEU A 185 -8.07 -25.76 6.64
CA LEU A 185 -7.54 -25.63 8.00
C LEU A 185 -7.03 -26.99 8.48
N ILE A 186 -5.78 -27.05 8.89
CA ILE A 186 -5.14 -28.22 9.46
C ILE A 186 -4.86 -27.96 10.94
N ASN A 187 -5.38 -28.85 11.80
CA ASN A 187 -5.08 -28.86 13.23
C ASN A 187 -4.30 -30.12 13.55
N GLY A 188 -3.07 -29.99 13.99
CA GLY A 188 -2.20 -31.11 14.26
C GLY A 188 -1.26 -30.89 15.44
N ALA A 189 -0.35 -31.84 15.66
CA ALA A 189 0.65 -31.76 16.73
C ALA A 189 1.62 -30.57 16.57
N ASP A 190 1.77 -30.04 15.36
CA ASP A 190 2.65 -28.93 15.04
C ASP A 190 1.94 -27.55 15.08
N GLY A 191 0.72 -27.48 15.62
CA GLY A 191 -0.12 -26.28 15.68
C GLY A 191 -1.22 -26.25 14.63
N ALA A 192 -1.91 -25.11 14.55
CA ALA A 192 -2.91 -24.86 13.52
C ALA A 192 -2.27 -24.12 12.33
N CYS A 193 -2.59 -24.58 11.12
CA CYS A 193 -2.17 -23.90 9.92
C CYS A 193 -3.21 -23.97 8.81
N ASP A 194 -3.23 -22.96 7.95
CA ASP A 194 -3.92 -23.01 6.69
C ASP A 194 -3.02 -23.61 5.62
N MET A 195 -3.60 -24.55 4.85
CA MET A 195 -2.97 -25.12 3.66
C MET A 195 -3.70 -24.62 2.42
N LEU A 196 -3.02 -23.84 1.59
CA LEU A 196 -3.53 -23.46 0.29
C LEU A 196 -2.96 -24.39 -0.78
N ASN A 197 -3.85 -25.17 -1.40
CA ASN A 197 -3.53 -25.85 -2.64
C ASN A 197 -3.60 -24.86 -3.79
N VAL A 198 -2.57 -24.82 -4.61
CA VAL A 198 -2.41 -23.82 -5.67
C VAL A 198 -1.98 -24.50 -6.97
N MET A 199 -2.22 -23.82 -8.08
CA MET A 199 -1.56 -24.10 -9.34
C MET A 199 -0.36 -23.18 -9.47
N GLY A 200 0.83 -23.75 -9.48
CA GLY A 200 2.09 -23.00 -9.61
C GLY A 200 2.27 -22.37 -10.99
N PRO A 201 3.23 -21.46 -11.13
CA PRO A 201 3.51 -20.79 -12.41
C PRO A 201 3.94 -21.74 -13.53
N ASP A 202 4.43 -22.94 -13.18
CA ASP A 202 4.77 -24.02 -14.11
C ASP A 202 3.58 -24.94 -14.49
N GLY A 203 2.37 -24.59 -14.02
CA GLY A 203 1.15 -25.36 -14.25
C GLY A 203 1.03 -26.62 -13.39
N LYS A 204 1.88 -26.82 -12.37
CA LYS A 204 1.81 -27.97 -11.49
C LYS A 204 1.11 -27.66 -10.19
N PRO A 205 0.37 -28.64 -9.62
CA PRO A 205 -0.21 -28.52 -8.31
C PRO A 205 0.91 -28.39 -7.25
N GLN A 206 0.73 -27.44 -6.32
CA GLN A 206 1.60 -27.20 -5.16
C GLN A 206 0.74 -26.93 -3.94
N ALA A 207 1.32 -26.97 -2.74
CA ALA A 207 0.69 -26.56 -1.52
C ALA A 207 1.61 -25.63 -0.73
N TYR A 208 1.04 -24.55 -0.20
CA TYR A 208 1.70 -23.65 0.73
C TYR A 208 1.00 -23.68 2.08
N TYR A 209 1.76 -23.53 3.14
CA TYR A 209 1.31 -23.63 4.52
C TYR A 209 1.56 -22.31 5.23
N PHE A 210 0.54 -21.85 5.97
CA PHE A 210 0.54 -20.61 6.72
C PHE A 210 0.19 -20.89 8.17
N ARG A 211 1.04 -20.46 9.11
CA ARG A 211 0.76 -20.58 10.54
C ARG A 211 -0.17 -19.45 10.96
N ILE A 212 -1.26 -19.82 11.61
CA ILE A 212 -2.33 -18.92 12.04
C ILE A 212 -2.49 -18.89 13.56
N ASP A 213 -1.49 -19.34 14.32
CA ASP A 213 -1.55 -19.41 15.77
C ASP A 213 -1.86 -18.06 16.41
N ALA A 214 -1.29 -16.97 15.87
CA ALA A 214 -1.53 -15.61 16.36
C ALA A 214 -2.99 -15.18 16.13
N VAL A 215 -3.56 -15.48 14.97
CA VAL A 215 -4.96 -15.20 14.61
C VAL A 215 -5.92 -15.95 15.54
N LEU A 216 -5.73 -17.26 15.68
CA LEU A 216 -6.59 -18.09 16.54
C LEU A 216 -6.53 -17.68 18.01
N LYS A 217 -5.35 -17.25 18.48
CA LYS A 217 -5.21 -16.72 19.83
C LYS A 217 -6.03 -15.45 20.02
N ASP A 218 -5.95 -14.51 19.08
CA ASP A 218 -6.69 -13.25 19.12
C ASP A 218 -8.21 -13.50 19.11
N GLU A 219 -8.69 -14.37 18.20
CA GLU A 219 -10.09 -14.77 18.14
C GLU A 219 -10.59 -15.37 19.46
N MET A 220 -9.78 -16.25 20.09
CA MET A 220 -10.12 -16.84 21.38
C MET A 220 -10.16 -15.81 22.51
N ASP A 221 -9.31 -14.79 22.45
CA ASP A 221 -9.26 -13.72 23.45
C ASP A 221 -10.46 -12.77 23.29
N MET A 222 -10.88 -12.47 22.07
CA MET A 222 -12.12 -11.71 21.79
C MET A 222 -13.39 -12.41 22.28
N LEU A 223 -13.45 -13.74 22.22
CA LEU A 223 -14.62 -14.51 22.70
C LEU A 223 -14.74 -14.57 24.24
N LYS A 224 -13.71 -14.12 24.98
CA LYS A 224 -13.73 -14.12 26.47
C LYS A 224 -14.28 -12.83 27.06
N HIS A 225 -14.48 -11.82 26.24
CA HIS A 225 -14.95 -10.48 26.61
C HIS A 225 -16.33 -10.18 26.02
#